data_b1c9ae95fb4c74e5346bdeee7b2ba53c
#
_entry.id   b1c9ae95fb4c74e5346bdeee7b2ba53c
#
_cell.length_a   1.000
_cell.length_b   1.000
_cell.length_c   1.000
_cell.angle_alpha   90.00
_cell.angle_beta   90.00
_cell.angle_gamma   90.00
#
_symmetry.space_group_name_H-M   'P 1'
#
loop_
_entity.id
_entity.type
_entity.pdbx_description
1 polymer ?
#
loop_
_entity_poly.entity_id
_entity_poly.type
_entity_poly.pdbx_seq_one_letter_code
_entity_poly.pdbx_strand_id
1 'polypeptide(L)' 'MDRRKKGEYIGALGALLVHVAVIALLILVSFTV' A
#
# COMPACT_ATOMS: atom_id res chain seq x y z
N MET A 1 -6.83 -17.63 15.24
CA MET A 1 -7.09 -16.63 14.19
C MET A 1 -8.57 -16.34 14.05
N ASP A 2 -8.91 -15.13 14.17
CA ASP A 2 -10.31 -14.75 14.09
C ASP A 2 -10.71 -14.45 12.66
N ARG A 3 -11.88 -14.91 12.30
CA ARG A 3 -12.37 -14.66 10.96
C ARG A 3 -12.77 -13.23 10.76
N ARG A 4 -13.06 -12.54 11.83
CA ARG A 4 -13.46 -11.14 11.73
C ARG A 4 -12.36 -10.28 11.17
N LYS A 5 -11.13 -10.66 11.42
CA LYS A 5 -10.00 -9.87 10.96
C LYS A 5 -9.86 -9.88 9.46
N LYS A 6 -10.61 -10.73 8.80
CA LYS A 6 -10.54 -10.78 7.35
C LYS A 6 -10.88 -9.46 6.72
N GLY A 7 -11.94 -8.83 7.20
CA GLY A 7 -12.33 -7.54 6.66
C GLY A 7 -11.29 -6.47 6.90
N GLU A 8 -10.72 -6.49 8.10
CA GLU A 8 -9.69 -5.52 8.43
C GLU A 8 -8.43 -5.75 7.63
N TYR A 9 -8.18 -6.99 7.32
CA TYR A 9 -6.99 -7.34 6.58
C TYR A 9 -7.01 -6.77 5.16
N ILE A 10 -8.19 -6.77 4.57
CA ILE A 10 -8.34 -6.26 3.21
C ILE A 10 -8.02 -4.78 3.17
N GLY A 11 -8.49 -4.04 4.15
CA GLY A 11 -8.20 -2.62 4.22
C GLY A 11 -6.72 -2.34 4.40
N ALA A 12 -6.08 -3.13 5.25
CA ALA A 12 -4.66 -2.96 5.50
C ALA A 12 -3.86 -3.25 4.24
N LEU A 13 -4.27 -4.28 3.51
CA LEU A 13 -3.59 -4.63 2.27
C LEU A 13 -3.74 -3.52 1.24
N GLY A 14 -4.92 -2.96 1.15
CA GLY A 14 -5.16 -1.86 0.21
C GLY A 14 -4.31 -0.66 0.55
N ALA A 15 -4.24 -0.32 1.84
CA ALA A 15 -3.44 0.81 2.27
C ALA A 15 -1.97 0.57 1.97
N LEU A 16 -1.51 -0.65 2.18
CA LEU A 16 -0.13 -0.97 1.91
C LEU A 16 0.19 -0.80 0.42
N LEU A 17 -0.72 -1.26 -0.41
CA LEU A 17 -0.53 -1.13 -1.86
C LEU A 17 -0.45 0.33 -2.27
N VAL A 18 -1.31 1.15 -1.70
CA VAL A 18 -1.33 2.56 -2.03
C VAL A 18 -0.02 3.21 -1.62
N HIS A 19 0.46 2.87 -0.44
CA HIS A 19 1.71 3.45 0.04
C HIS A 19 2.87 3.07 -0.88
N VAL A 20 2.93 1.82 -1.26
CA VAL A 20 4.01 1.35 -2.13
C VAL A 20 3.95 2.07 -3.47
N ALA A 21 2.74 2.24 -4.00
CA ALA A 21 2.57 2.92 -5.26
C ALA A 21 3.04 4.37 -5.18
N VAL A 22 2.70 5.05 -4.10
CA VAL A 22 3.09 6.44 -3.92
C VAL A 22 4.61 6.55 -3.81
N ILE A 23 5.20 5.67 -3.04
CA ILE A 23 6.65 5.68 -2.87
C ILE A 23 7.35 5.43 -4.19
N ALA A 24 6.86 4.46 -4.95
CA ALA A 24 7.44 4.14 -6.24
C ALA A 24 7.36 5.34 -7.19
N LEU A 25 6.22 6.02 -7.14
CA LEU A 25 6.04 7.18 -7.99
C LEU A 25 7.01 8.29 -7.62
N LEU A 26 7.19 8.50 -6.33
CA LEU A 26 8.11 9.53 -5.86
C LEU A 26 9.53 9.23 -6.29
N ILE A 27 9.92 7.98 -6.18
CA ILE A 27 11.26 7.57 -6.58
C ILE A 27 11.46 7.77 -8.07
N LEU A 28 10.46 7.43 -8.85
CA LEU A 28 10.54 7.58 -10.29
C LEU A 28 10.72 9.04 -10.68
N VAL A 29 9.92 9.90 -10.07
CA VAL A 29 10.00 11.33 -10.36
C VAL A 29 11.36 11.87 -9.96
N SER A 30 11.85 11.44 -8.81
CA SER A 30 13.15 11.89 -8.33
C SER A 30 14.28 11.43 -9.26
N PHE A 31 14.09 10.27 -9.84
CA PHE A 31 15.08 9.70 -10.73
C PHE A 31 15.13 10.45 -12.07
N THR A 32 13.98 10.89 -12.52
CA THR A 32 13.87 11.57 -13.81
C THR A 32 14.29 13.02 -13.72
N VAL A 33 14.21 13.59 -12.54
CA VAL A 33 14.64 14.96 -12.33
C VAL A 33 16.16 15.00 -12.29
#